data_40d54d21bac7bb84df5e4a8c395a1bed
#
_entry.id   40d54d21bac7bb84df5e4a8c395a1bed
#
_cell.length_a   1.000
_cell.length_b   1.000
_cell.length_c   1.000
_cell.angle_alpha   90.00
_cell.angle_beta   90.00
_cell.angle_gamma   90.00
#
_symmetry.space_group_name_H-M   'P 1'
#
loop_
_entity.id
_entity.type
_entity.pdbx_description
1 polymer ?
#
loop_
_entity_poly.entity_id
_entity_poly.type
_entity_poly.pdbx_seq_one_letter_code
_entity_poly.pdbx_strand_id
1 'polypeptide(L)'
;ARGGIVNEIALAKAITHSQIGGAVVDVYSSEPPSSDNPLFMLPKSQMHRLLLTPHIAGITYQSWSDLFSKSWENVKDFVFNNNVNFIVN
;
A
#
# COMPACT_ATOMS: atom_id res chain seq x y z
N ALA A 1 3.33 -1.87 1.66
CA ALA A 1 2.70 -0.80 2.40
C ALA A 1 1.42 -1.26 3.10
N ARG A 2 0.95 -0.47 4.06
CA ARG A 2 -0.30 -0.70 4.80
C ARG A 2 -0.97 0.64 5.05
N GLY A 3 -2.30 0.63 5.24
CA GLY A 3 -3.06 1.80 5.61
C GLY A 3 -2.53 2.45 6.89
N GLY A 4 -2.63 3.76 6.99
CA GLY A 4 -2.15 4.54 8.12
C GLY A 4 -0.66 4.88 8.13
N ILE A 5 0.16 4.31 7.22
CA ILE A 5 1.58 4.69 7.07
C ILE A 5 1.70 6.12 6.52
N VAL A 6 0.85 6.45 5.57
CA VAL A 6 0.77 7.81 5.01
C VAL A 6 -0.51 8.48 5.53
N ASN A 7 -0.37 9.68 6.05
CA ASN A 7 -1.53 10.48 6.45
C ASN A 7 -2.19 11.08 5.19
N GLU A 8 -3.38 10.59 4.84
CA GLU A 8 -4.10 10.98 3.63
C GLU A 8 -4.52 12.46 3.61
N ILE A 9 -4.85 13.02 4.78
CA ILE A 9 -5.16 14.45 4.92
C ILE A 9 -3.92 15.29 4.61
N ALA A 10 -2.78 14.91 5.16
CA ALA A 10 -1.53 15.64 4.93
C ALA A 10 -1.09 15.50 3.46
N LEU A 11 -1.26 14.33 2.86
CA LEU A 11 -0.97 14.08 1.45
C LEU A 11 -1.85 14.93 0.53
N ALA A 12 -3.15 14.95 0.77
CA ALA A 12 -4.09 15.78 0.01
C ALA A 12 -3.73 17.28 0.10
N LYS A 13 -3.38 17.77 1.30
CA LYS A 13 -2.90 19.15 1.49
C LYS A 13 -1.61 19.41 0.72
N ALA A 14 -0.63 18.52 0.79
CA ALA A 14 0.64 18.68 0.09
C ALA A 14 0.47 18.78 -1.45
N ILE A 15 -0.44 17.99 -2.03
CA ILE A 15 -0.78 18.09 -3.45
C ILE A 15 -1.48 19.40 -3.75
N THR A 16 -2.51 19.77 -2.95
CA THR A 16 -3.29 21.00 -3.14
C THR A 16 -2.41 22.24 -3.09
N HIS A 17 -1.46 22.31 -2.17
CA HIS A 17 -0.53 23.42 -2.03
C HIS A 17 0.72 23.32 -2.91
N SER A 18 0.76 22.36 -3.83
CA SER A 18 1.91 22.15 -4.72
C SER A 18 3.25 21.91 -4.01
N GLN A 19 3.21 21.38 -2.80
CA GLN A 19 4.42 21.01 -2.03
C GLN A 19 5.10 19.77 -2.62
N ILE A 20 4.33 18.93 -3.30
CA ILE A 20 4.83 17.76 -4.06
C ILE A 20 4.27 17.78 -5.46
N GLY A 21 5.01 17.17 -6.40
CA GLY A 21 4.63 17.09 -7.82
C GLY A 21 3.39 16.26 -8.09
N GLY A 22 3.20 15.20 -7.33
CA GLY A 22 2.07 14.27 -7.42
C GLY A 22 2.28 13.05 -6.55
N ALA A 23 1.31 12.14 -6.54
CA ALA A 23 1.37 10.89 -5.78
C ALA A 23 0.65 9.74 -6.48
N VAL A 24 1.09 8.53 -6.19
CA VAL A 24 0.38 7.28 -6.49
C VAL A 24 0.02 6.62 -5.16
N VAL A 25 -1.25 6.31 -4.96
CA VAL A 25 -1.75 5.69 -3.74
C VAL A 25 -2.50 4.42 -4.09
N ASP A 26 -2.04 3.30 -3.54
CA ASP A 26 -2.63 1.97 -3.77
C ASP A 26 -3.25 1.38 -2.50
N VAL A 27 -2.91 1.93 -1.33
CA VAL A 27 -3.33 1.42 -0.01
C VAL A 27 -3.91 2.56 0.81
N TYR A 28 -5.06 2.33 1.44
CA TYR A 28 -5.81 3.35 2.16
C TYR A 28 -5.93 3.02 3.65
N SER A 29 -6.18 4.03 4.47
CA SER A 29 -6.40 3.87 5.91
C SER A 29 -7.67 3.06 6.21
N SER A 30 -8.68 3.14 5.35
CA SER A 30 -9.86 2.28 5.33
C SER A 30 -10.03 1.69 3.93
N GLU A 31 -10.28 0.41 3.83
CA GLU A 31 -10.46 -0.30 2.55
C GLU A 31 -11.78 -1.07 2.55
N PRO A 32 -12.67 -0.79 1.60
CA PRO A 32 -12.55 0.22 0.54
C PRO A 32 -12.56 1.65 1.11
N PRO A 33 -11.86 2.62 0.46
CA PRO A 33 -11.88 4.01 0.89
C PRO A 33 -13.27 4.59 0.74
N SER A 34 -13.72 5.34 1.76
CA SER A 34 -15.03 5.99 1.76
C SER A 34 -15.05 7.19 0.81
N SER A 35 -16.25 7.60 0.40
CA SER A 35 -16.45 8.73 -0.54
C SER A 35 -15.97 10.08 0.01
N ASP A 36 -15.83 10.21 1.34
CA ASP A 36 -15.32 11.40 2.03
C ASP A 36 -13.80 11.35 2.26
N ASN A 37 -13.11 10.35 1.70
CA ASN A 37 -11.65 10.28 1.78
C ASN A 37 -11.03 11.57 1.21
N PRO A 38 -10.10 12.21 1.95
CA PRO A 38 -9.48 13.48 1.54
C PRO A 38 -8.85 13.45 0.15
N LEU A 39 -8.39 12.30 -0.32
CA LEU A 39 -7.79 12.14 -1.64
C LEU A 39 -8.83 12.26 -2.77
N PHE A 40 -10.10 11.95 -2.51
CA PHE A 40 -11.18 12.13 -3.48
C PHE A 40 -11.73 13.56 -3.50
N MET A 41 -11.40 14.35 -2.48
CA MET A 41 -11.87 15.73 -2.31
C MET A 41 -10.91 16.78 -2.90
N LEU A 42 -9.86 16.35 -3.60
CA LEU A 42 -8.95 17.28 -4.26
C LEU A 42 -9.68 18.15 -5.30
N PRO A 43 -9.27 19.42 -5.47
CA PRO A 43 -9.77 20.26 -6.56
C PRO A 43 -9.54 19.59 -7.91
N LYS A 44 -10.52 19.69 -8.82
CA LYS A 44 -10.42 19.11 -10.18
C LYS A 44 -9.13 19.49 -10.91
N SER A 45 -8.65 20.70 -10.70
CA SER A 45 -7.40 21.20 -11.27
C SER A 45 -6.14 20.45 -10.77
N GLN A 46 -6.24 19.74 -9.65
CA GLN A 46 -5.15 18.98 -9.04
C GLN A 46 -5.28 17.45 -9.21
N MET A 47 -6.42 16.96 -9.64
CA MET A 47 -6.69 15.53 -9.76
C MET A 47 -5.71 14.81 -10.71
N HIS A 48 -5.19 15.49 -11.74
CA HIS A 48 -4.22 14.91 -12.67
C HIS A 48 -2.86 14.57 -12.02
N ARG A 49 -2.64 15.05 -10.80
CA ARG A 49 -1.41 14.81 -10.02
C ARG A 49 -1.55 13.62 -9.06
N LEU A 50 -2.72 12.98 -9.02
CA LEU A 50 -3.00 11.86 -8.14
C LEU A 50 -3.47 10.65 -8.95
N LEU A 51 -2.77 9.52 -8.81
CA LEU A 51 -3.21 8.23 -9.31
C LEU A 51 -3.61 7.36 -8.13
N LEU A 52 -4.83 6.85 -8.17
CA LEU A 52 -5.39 5.97 -7.16
C LEU A 52 -5.63 4.59 -7.76
N THR A 53 -5.18 3.54 -7.07
CA THR A 53 -5.39 2.15 -7.48
C THR A 53 -6.00 1.35 -6.32
N PRO A 54 -6.75 0.28 -6.59
CA PRO A 54 -7.52 -0.43 -5.58
C PRO A 54 -6.72 -1.57 -4.91
N HIS A 55 -5.57 -1.27 -4.33
CA HIS A 55 -4.68 -2.20 -3.61
C HIS A 55 -4.24 -3.39 -4.47
N ILE A 56 -3.75 -3.09 -5.66
CA ILE A 56 -3.35 -4.08 -6.67
C ILE A 56 -1.86 -4.03 -7.06
N ALA A 57 -1.10 -3.09 -6.52
CA ALA A 57 0.31 -2.90 -6.92
C ALA A 57 1.19 -4.13 -6.62
N GLY A 58 0.81 -4.94 -5.64
CA GLY A 58 1.49 -6.20 -5.32
C GLY A 58 1.01 -7.42 -6.12
N ILE A 59 -0.03 -7.28 -6.94
CA ILE A 59 -0.63 -8.41 -7.68
C ILE A 59 0.11 -8.62 -9.01
N THR A 60 1.29 -9.21 -8.94
CA THR A 60 2.04 -9.66 -10.11
C THR A 60 2.34 -11.14 -9.99
N TYR A 61 2.55 -11.82 -11.12
CA TYR A 61 2.94 -13.23 -11.13
C TYR A 61 4.19 -13.48 -10.27
N GLN A 62 5.19 -12.60 -10.41
CA GLN A 62 6.45 -12.72 -9.65
C GLN A 62 6.22 -12.54 -8.15
N SER A 63 5.46 -11.52 -7.74
CA SER A 63 5.17 -11.27 -6.31
C SER A 63 4.47 -12.46 -5.65
N TRP A 64 3.51 -13.06 -6.34
CA TRP A 64 2.79 -14.25 -5.85
C TRP A 64 3.72 -15.46 -5.77
N SER A 65 4.50 -15.72 -6.81
CA SER A 65 5.48 -16.80 -6.83
C SER A 65 6.47 -16.69 -5.67
N ASP A 66 7.04 -15.51 -5.48
CA ASP A 66 8.00 -15.25 -4.39
C ASP A 66 7.35 -15.38 -3.01
N LEU A 67 6.12 -14.88 -2.85
CA LEU A 67 5.38 -14.98 -1.60
C LEU A 67 5.15 -16.45 -1.21
N PHE A 68 4.64 -17.26 -2.13
CA PHE A 68 4.37 -18.68 -1.86
C PHE A 68 5.66 -19.46 -1.64
N SER A 69 6.69 -19.24 -2.44
CA SER A 69 7.98 -19.91 -2.27
C SER A 69 8.60 -19.65 -0.91
N LYS A 70 8.69 -18.38 -0.53
CA LYS A 70 9.25 -17.99 0.79
C LYS A 70 8.40 -18.47 1.96
N SER A 71 7.08 -18.48 1.81
CA SER A 71 6.19 -19.02 2.84
C SER A 71 6.44 -20.51 3.05
N TRP A 72 6.58 -21.28 1.97
CA TRP A 72 6.90 -22.70 2.05
C TRP A 72 8.31 -22.97 2.59
N GLU A 73 9.30 -22.16 2.25
CA GLU A 73 10.64 -22.24 2.83
C GLU A 73 10.60 -22.06 4.35
N ASN A 74 9.87 -21.05 4.85
CA ASN A 74 9.69 -20.84 6.28
C ASN A 74 9.01 -22.02 6.98
N VAL A 75 7.98 -22.61 6.37
CA VAL A 75 7.31 -23.79 6.91
C VAL A 75 8.27 -24.98 6.99
N LYS A 76 9.04 -25.25 5.93
CA LYS A 76 10.04 -26.31 5.91
C LYS A 76 11.12 -26.09 6.98
N ASP A 77 11.64 -24.86 7.09
CA ASP A 77 12.66 -24.53 8.10
C ASP A 77 12.14 -24.74 9.51
N PHE A 78 10.90 -24.39 9.79
CA PHE A 78 10.28 -24.66 11.08
C PHE A 78 10.12 -26.14 11.34
N VAL A 79 9.56 -26.90 10.38
CA VAL A 79 9.23 -28.31 10.58
C VAL A 79 10.48 -29.21 10.64
N PHE A 80 11.46 -28.96 9.80
CA PHE A 80 12.62 -29.86 9.67
C PHE A 80 13.85 -29.39 10.41
N ASN A 81 14.03 -28.07 10.56
CA ASN A 81 15.25 -27.48 11.15
C ASN A 81 14.98 -26.81 12.50
N ASN A 82 13.73 -26.79 12.96
CA ASN A 82 13.29 -26.06 14.17
C ASN A 82 13.77 -24.60 14.17
N ASN A 83 13.86 -23.99 12.98
CA ASN A 83 14.30 -22.63 12.77
C ASN A 83 13.10 -21.77 12.36
N VAL A 84 12.95 -20.61 13.00
CA VAL A 84 11.84 -19.68 12.73
C VAL A 84 12.42 -18.39 12.18
N ASN A 85 12.09 -18.08 10.93
CA ASN A 85 12.48 -16.85 10.26
C ASN A 85 11.31 -15.87 10.25
N PHE A 86 11.60 -14.58 10.30
CA PHE A 86 10.62 -13.50 10.17
C PHE A 86 9.49 -13.56 11.21
N ILE A 87 9.84 -13.76 12.48
CA ILE A 87 8.86 -13.72 13.58
C ILE A 87 8.30 -12.29 13.71
N VAL A 88 6.98 -12.19 13.71
CA VAL A 88 6.27 -10.96 14.01
C VAL A 88 5.68 -11.06 15.40
N ASN A 89 6.12 -10.20 16.30
CA ASN A 89 5.61 -10.12 17.68
C ASN A 89 4.44 -9.16 17.76
#